data_0cb03ae9c90f6f13103b93c0d3317ec7
#
_entry.id   0cb03ae9c90f6f13103b93c0d3317ec7
#
_cell.length_a   1.000
_cell.length_b   1.000
_cell.length_c   1.000
_cell.angle_alpha   90.00
_cell.angle_beta   90.00
_cell.angle_gamma   90.00
#
_symmetry.space_group_name_H-M   'P 1'
#
loop_
_entity.id
_entity.type
_entity.pdbx_description
1 polymer ?
#
loop_
_entity_poly.entity_id
_entity_poly.type
_entity_poly.pdbx_seq_one_letter_code
_entity_poly.pdbx_strand_id
1 'polypeptide(L)'
;ARLAGEINAFIDYGEMTPLEAIQAATITSAEVYGLDGMTGSIEEGKEADIVLFERNPLEEPLNLHNAIMVISNGRIAVPFRSAFPGLNGRPDRSY
;
A
#
# COMPACT_ATOMS: atom_id res chain seq x y z
N ALA A 1 8.93 1.53 -2.24
CA ALA A 1 8.94 0.79 -3.36
C ALA A 1 8.26 1.43 -4.57
N ARG A 2 8.17 0.66 -5.63
CA ARG A 2 7.73 1.15 -6.92
C ARG A 2 6.31 1.72 -6.92
N LEU A 3 5.37 1.01 -6.32
CA LEU A 3 4.00 1.45 -6.22
C LEU A 3 3.89 2.76 -5.43
N ALA A 4 4.61 2.86 -4.32
CA ALA A 4 4.63 4.07 -3.52
C ALA A 4 5.16 5.26 -4.32
N GLY A 5 6.19 5.06 -5.14
CA GLY A 5 6.73 6.08 -6.03
C GLY A 5 5.73 6.53 -7.07
N GLU A 6 4.96 5.60 -7.64
CA GLU A 6 3.92 5.91 -8.62
C GLU A 6 2.79 6.72 -7.99
N ILE A 7 2.35 6.33 -6.79
CA ILE A 7 1.29 7.06 -6.09
C ILE A 7 1.77 8.47 -5.72
N ASN A 8 3.00 8.61 -5.25
CA ASN A 8 3.56 9.93 -4.94
C ASN A 8 3.66 10.81 -6.19
N ALA A 9 3.96 10.21 -7.36
CA ALA A 9 3.98 10.95 -8.61
C ALA A 9 2.58 11.47 -8.98
N PHE A 10 1.54 10.72 -8.73
CA PHE A 10 0.16 11.20 -8.94
C PHE A 10 -0.14 12.41 -8.07
N ILE A 11 0.36 12.42 -6.83
CA ILE A 11 0.16 13.54 -5.92
C ILE A 11 0.95 14.76 -6.38
N ASP A 12 2.23 14.57 -6.67
CA ASP A 12 3.15 15.67 -6.97
C ASP A 12 2.91 16.30 -8.35
N TYR A 13 2.64 15.48 -9.35
CA TYR A 13 2.53 15.95 -10.74
C TYR A 13 1.10 15.95 -11.26
N GLY A 14 0.24 15.09 -10.71
CA GLY A 14 -1.17 15.03 -11.08
C GLY A 14 -2.07 15.93 -10.26
N GLU A 15 -1.53 16.61 -9.28
CA GLU A 15 -2.29 17.47 -8.36
C GLU A 15 -3.41 16.73 -7.62
N MET A 16 -3.21 15.45 -7.39
CA MET A 16 -4.16 14.63 -6.62
C MET A 16 -3.93 14.77 -5.13
N THR A 17 -5.01 14.72 -4.37
CA THR A 17 -4.88 14.51 -2.93
C THR A 17 -4.37 13.10 -2.66
N PRO A 18 -3.78 12.84 -1.48
CA PRO A 18 -3.36 11.49 -1.12
C PRO A 18 -4.48 10.45 -1.26
N LEU A 19 -5.70 10.79 -0.83
CA LEU A 19 -6.84 9.89 -0.95
C LEU A 19 -7.17 9.59 -2.41
N GLU A 20 -7.24 10.63 -3.25
CA GLU A 20 -7.51 10.46 -4.67
C GLU A 20 -6.47 9.58 -5.36
N ALA A 21 -5.20 9.78 -5.02
CA ALA A 21 -4.11 9.00 -5.60
C ALA A 21 -4.19 7.52 -5.18
N ILE A 22 -4.52 7.25 -3.93
CA ILE A 22 -4.70 5.89 -3.44
C ILE A 22 -5.91 5.23 -4.10
N GLN A 23 -7.01 5.95 -4.23
CA GLN A 23 -8.20 5.44 -4.92
C GLN A 23 -7.90 5.14 -6.40
N ALA A 24 -7.15 6.01 -7.06
CA ALA A 24 -6.76 5.80 -8.45
C ALA A 24 -5.92 4.53 -8.61
N ALA A 25 -5.05 4.25 -7.65
CA ALA A 25 -4.18 3.08 -7.68
C ALA A 25 -4.87 1.79 -7.22
N THR A 26 -6.04 1.87 -6.61
CA THR A 26 -6.74 0.72 -6.06
C THR A 26 -8.08 0.48 -6.76
N ILE A 27 -9.18 1.02 -6.21
CA ILE A 27 -10.52 0.71 -6.71
C ILE A 27 -10.75 1.21 -8.14
N THR A 28 -10.27 2.39 -8.48
CA THR A 28 -10.44 2.94 -9.82
C THR A 28 -9.72 2.09 -10.86
N SER A 29 -8.50 1.65 -10.57
CA SER A 29 -7.76 0.74 -11.44
C SER A 29 -8.48 -0.60 -11.59
N ALA A 30 -9.00 -1.13 -10.48
CA ALA A 30 -9.76 -2.38 -10.51
C ALA A 30 -11.00 -2.25 -11.39
N GLU A 31 -11.70 -1.13 -11.31
CA GLU A 31 -12.87 -0.88 -12.16
C GLU A 31 -12.52 -0.85 -13.65
N VAL A 32 -11.40 -0.21 -14.00
CA VAL A 32 -10.93 -0.14 -15.38
C VAL A 32 -10.70 -1.54 -15.97
N TYR A 33 -10.17 -2.45 -15.17
CA TYR A 33 -9.90 -3.83 -15.61
C TYR A 33 -11.03 -4.80 -15.32
N GLY A 34 -12.16 -4.33 -14.79
CA GLY A 34 -13.31 -5.18 -14.49
C GLY A 34 -13.08 -6.10 -13.28
N LEU A 35 -12.16 -5.75 -12.38
CA LEU A 35 -11.79 -6.55 -11.22
C LEU A 35 -12.35 -6.01 -9.91
N ASP A 36 -13.16 -4.97 -9.94
CA ASP A 36 -13.67 -4.30 -8.76
C ASP A 36 -14.59 -5.16 -7.89
N GLY A 37 -15.17 -6.21 -8.45
CA GLY A 37 -15.91 -7.20 -7.67
C GLY A 37 -15.01 -8.15 -6.88
N MET A 38 -13.73 -8.22 -7.19
CA MET A 38 -12.79 -9.16 -6.61
C MET A 38 -11.74 -8.49 -5.71
N THR A 39 -11.35 -7.28 -6.03
CA THR A 39 -10.26 -6.57 -5.37
C THR A 39 -10.41 -5.06 -5.52
N GLY A 40 -9.48 -4.30 -4.97
CA GLY A 40 -9.41 -2.85 -5.10
C GLY A 40 -9.97 -2.10 -3.90
N SER A 41 -10.72 -2.78 -3.04
CA SER A 41 -11.22 -2.21 -1.79
C SER A 41 -11.29 -3.31 -0.73
N ILE A 42 -11.34 -2.89 0.52
CA ILE A 42 -11.45 -3.82 1.66
C ILE A 42 -12.94 -4.02 1.94
N GLU A 43 -13.46 -5.11 1.42
CA GLU A 43 -14.88 -5.46 1.58
C GLU A 43 -15.01 -6.97 1.76
N GLU A 44 -16.01 -7.37 2.51
CA GLU A 44 -16.29 -8.77 2.71
C GLU A 44 -16.57 -9.46 1.37
N GLY A 45 -15.97 -10.62 1.17
CA GLY A 45 -16.12 -11.40 -0.05
C GLY A 45 -15.08 -11.10 -1.13
N LYS A 46 -14.30 -10.05 -0.97
CA LYS A 46 -13.22 -9.75 -1.91
C LYS A 46 -11.92 -10.42 -1.50
N GLU A 47 -11.00 -10.56 -2.48
CA GLU A 47 -9.67 -11.06 -2.19
C GLU A 47 -8.94 -10.11 -1.24
N ALA A 48 -8.23 -10.67 -0.29
CA ALA A 48 -7.45 -9.88 0.66
C ALA A 48 -6.11 -9.49 0.03
N ASP A 49 -6.10 -8.34 -0.63
CA ASP A 49 -4.92 -7.69 -1.18
C ASP A 49 -4.75 -6.39 -0.40
N ILE A 50 -3.97 -6.45 0.68
CA ILE A 50 -3.94 -5.40 1.70
C ILE A 50 -2.51 -5.03 2.03
N VAL A 51 -2.27 -3.74 2.18
CA VAL A 51 -0.98 -3.22 2.66
C VAL A 51 -1.23 -2.51 3.98
N LEU A 52 -0.42 -2.85 4.98
CA LEU A 52 -0.43 -2.16 6.26
C LEU A 52 0.74 -1.19 6.30
N PHE A 53 0.48 0.03 6.72
CA PHE A 53 1.51 1.07 6.85
C PHE A 53 1.75 1.38 8.32
N GLU A 54 2.99 1.75 8.63
CA GLU A 54 3.35 2.16 9.99
C GLU A 54 2.63 3.44 10.40
N ARG A 55 2.48 4.37 9.46
CA ARG A 55 1.81 5.65 9.68
C ARG A 55 0.84 5.94 8.55
N ASN A 56 -0.09 6.84 8.81
CA ASN A 56 -1.16 7.16 7.88
C ASN A 56 -0.65 7.87 6.62
N PRO A 57 -0.72 7.23 5.45
CA PRO A 57 -0.29 7.87 4.20
C PRO A 57 -1.23 9.00 3.75
N LEU A 58 -2.42 9.10 4.31
CA LEU A 58 -3.32 10.22 4.02
C LEU A 58 -2.83 11.50 4.65
N GLU A 59 -2.10 11.42 5.76
CA GLU A 59 -1.53 12.58 6.45
C GLU A 59 -0.22 13.00 5.83
N GLU A 60 0.61 12.03 5.44
CA GLU A 60 1.92 12.26 4.85
C GLU A 60 2.17 11.22 3.76
N PRO A 61 2.20 11.61 2.47
CA PRO A 61 2.38 10.67 1.37
C PRO A 61 3.67 9.85 1.43
N LEU A 62 4.72 10.36 2.04
CA LEU A 62 5.96 9.60 2.20
C LEU A 62 5.79 8.35 3.05
N ASN A 63 4.73 8.28 3.85
CA ASN A 63 4.41 7.09 4.64
C ASN A 63 4.07 5.89 3.77
N LEU A 64 3.78 6.08 2.48
CA LEU A 64 3.59 4.98 1.52
C LEU A 64 4.84 4.13 1.35
N HIS A 65 6.01 4.64 1.70
CA HIS A 65 7.26 3.88 1.64
C HIS A 65 7.48 3.02 2.88
N ASN A 66 6.65 3.15 3.89
CA ASN A 66 6.82 2.48 5.20
C ASN A 66 5.78 1.39 5.42
N ALA A 67 5.64 0.49 4.47
CA ALA A 67 4.78 -0.67 4.61
C ALA A 67 5.38 -1.64 5.62
N ILE A 68 4.56 -2.08 6.58
CA ILE A 68 4.99 -3.04 7.60
C ILE A 68 4.58 -4.46 7.25
N MET A 69 3.58 -4.61 6.40
CA MET A 69 3.12 -5.93 5.97
C MET A 69 2.37 -5.80 4.66
N VAL A 70 2.56 -6.77 3.78
CA VAL A 70 1.79 -6.89 2.54
C VAL A 70 1.10 -8.24 2.56
N ILE A 71 -0.22 -8.21 2.34
CA ILE A 71 -1.05 -9.41 2.22
C ILE A 71 -1.51 -9.47 0.77
N SER A 72 -1.26 -10.59 0.11
CA SER A 72 -1.68 -10.80 -1.26
C SER A 72 -2.48 -12.09 -1.35
N ASN A 73 -3.68 -11.98 -1.87
CA ASN A 73 -4.60 -13.10 -2.01
C ASN A 73 -4.78 -13.86 -0.69
N GLY A 74 -4.93 -13.12 0.41
CA GLY A 74 -5.14 -13.67 1.74
C GLY A 74 -3.90 -14.23 2.42
N ARG A 75 -2.72 -14.10 1.79
CA ARG A 75 -1.47 -14.63 2.33
C ARG A 75 -0.48 -13.51 2.58
N ILE A 76 0.29 -13.62 3.63
CA ILE A 76 1.33 -12.65 3.93
C ILE A 76 2.46 -12.81 2.92
N ALA A 77 2.58 -11.82 2.01
CA ALA A 77 3.60 -11.81 0.97
C ALA A 77 4.90 -11.19 1.48
N VAL A 78 4.78 -10.12 2.28
CA VAL A 78 5.93 -9.49 2.93
C VAL A 78 5.62 -9.41 4.42
N PRO A 79 6.19 -10.30 5.23
CA PRO A 79 5.94 -10.28 6.66
C PRO A 79 6.63 -9.09 7.33
N PHE A 80 6.08 -8.69 8.46
CA PHE A 80 6.61 -7.58 9.27
C PHE A 80 8.12 -7.66 9.49
N ARG A 81 8.63 -8.86 9.80
CA ARG A 81 10.05 -9.07 10.05
C ARG A 81 10.92 -8.74 8.85
N SER A 82 10.45 -9.06 7.65
CA SER A 82 11.17 -8.77 6.40
C SER A 82 11.08 -7.30 6.04
N ALA A 83 9.94 -6.66 6.33
CA ALA A 83 9.74 -5.23 6.05
C ALA A 83 10.56 -4.36 7.00
N PHE A 84 10.77 -4.80 8.23
CA PHE A 84 11.48 -4.04 9.26
C PHE A 84 12.50 -4.95 9.98
N PRO A 85 13.61 -5.29 9.33
CA PRO A 85 14.59 -6.21 9.93
C PRO A 85 15.11 -5.77 11.28
N GLY A 86 15.25 -4.46 11.49
CA GLY A 86 15.74 -3.93 12.76
C GLY A 86 14.81 -4.17 13.93
N LEU A 87 13.54 -4.42 13.68
CA LEU A 87 12.56 -4.66 14.73
C LEU A 87 12.59 -6.08 15.28
N ASN A 88 13.43 -6.93 14.73
CA ASN A 88 13.63 -8.29 15.22
C ASN A 88 14.64 -8.37 16.37
N GLY A 89 14.88 -7.28 17.05
CA GLY A 89 15.90 -7.19 18.08
C GLY A 89 17.31 -6.93 17.56
N ARG A 90 17.44 -6.71 16.27
CA ARG A 90 18.71 -6.39 15.64
C ARG A 90 19.00 -4.90 15.81
N PRO A 91 20.24 -4.54 16.03
CA PRO A 91 20.59 -3.13 16.26
C PRO A 91 20.60 -2.29 14.99
N ASP A 92 20.76 -2.89 13.83
CA ASP A 92 20.84 -2.12 12.61
C ASP A 92 19.45 -1.68 12.12
N ARG A 93 19.38 -0.55 11.46
CA ARG A 93 18.18 0.10 11.00
C ARG A 93 18.31 0.42 9.52
N SER A 94 18.53 -0.57 8.73
CA SER A 94 18.80 -0.38 7.31
C SER A 94 17.55 -0.25 6.44
N TYR A 95 16.40 -0.32 6.99
CA TYR A 95 15.19 -0.13 6.21
C TYR A 95 14.87 1.32 5.93
#